data_fdf6037e33e134e89978fcc97bc7a4ca
#
_entry.id   fdf6037e33e134e89978fcc97bc7a4ca
#
_cell.length_a   1.000
_cell.length_b   1.000
_cell.length_c   1.000
_cell.angle_alpha   90.00
_cell.angle_beta   90.00
_cell.angle_gamma   90.00
#
_symmetry.space_group_name_H-M   'P 1'
#
loop_
_entity.id
_entity.type
_entity.pdbx_description
1 polymer ?
#
loop_
_entity_poly.entity_id
_entity_poly.type
_entity_poly.pdbx_seq_one_letter_code
_entity_poly.pdbx_strand_id
1 'polypeptide(L)'
;MHVEYHKWYSHRLHRDMELMIFGHAGAPTIVFPTSYARFYEWKDFKMIDTIADKIDGGYLQLYCVDGIWSETWYNYGIHPNARMQRHNAWEQYMIHEVYPLIRHKNHNPFTILTGTSFGAFIATLFTLKHPWHANKLVAMSGGYSTKGFLDGYYDNDVYFNSPLDFVPNLHDHNTLERIRAIDLKLITSTWDIPTCRETTLELSRKLWDKGVWNQCDVWNDAQHDWPDWRRMIRVYL
;
A
#
# COMPACT_ATOMS: atom_id res chain seq x y z
N MET A 1 -21.66 9.50 -7.18
CA MET A 1 -20.77 8.44 -6.64
C MET A 1 -21.46 7.71 -5.51
N HIS A 2 -21.52 6.37 -5.57
CA HIS A 2 -21.98 5.55 -4.45
C HIS A 2 -20.92 5.53 -3.34
N VAL A 3 -21.34 5.67 -2.07
CA VAL A 3 -20.44 5.71 -0.93
C VAL A 3 -21.01 4.84 0.20
N GLU A 4 -20.18 3.98 0.77
CA GLU A 4 -20.52 3.19 1.94
C GLU A 4 -19.49 3.42 3.05
N TYR A 5 -19.94 3.33 4.29
CA TYR A 5 -19.10 3.31 5.48
C TYR A 5 -19.34 2.01 6.22
N HIS A 6 -18.25 1.36 6.63
CA HIS A 6 -18.27 0.13 7.39
C HIS A 6 -17.47 0.27 8.67
N LYS A 7 -18.01 -0.28 9.73
CA LYS A 7 -17.36 -0.41 11.03
C LYS A 7 -17.69 -1.75 11.65
N TRP A 8 -16.67 -2.46 12.13
CA TRP A 8 -16.85 -3.72 12.85
C TRP A 8 -15.73 -3.95 13.85
N TYR A 9 -16.01 -4.76 14.87
CA TYR A 9 -14.98 -5.19 15.81
C TYR A 9 -14.10 -6.27 15.17
N SER A 10 -12.83 -5.99 15.03
CA SER A 10 -11.84 -6.98 14.56
C SER A 10 -11.37 -7.84 15.73
N HIS A 11 -11.67 -9.14 15.65
CA HIS A 11 -11.16 -10.11 16.64
C HIS A 11 -9.65 -10.33 16.53
N ARG A 12 -9.04 -10.01 15.40
CA ARG A 12 -7.58 -10.11 15.19
C ARG A 12 -6.82 -8.93 15.78
N LEU A 13 -7.45 -7.78 15.77
CA LEU A 13 -6.84 -6.55 16.28
C LEU A 13 -7.36 -6.13 17.65
N HIS A 14 -8.39 -6.82 18.18
CA HIS A 14 -9.06 -6.52 19.44
C HIS A 14 -9.50 -5.06 19.54
N ARG A 15 -10.04 -4.53 18.43
CA ARG A 15 -10.56 -3.16 18.34
C ARG A 15 -11.55 -2.99 17.20
N ASP A 16 -12.30 -1.90 17.23
CA ASP A 16 -13.10 -1.48 16.10
C ASP A 16 -12.20 -1.03 14.94
N MET A 17 -12.52 -1.51 13.74
CA MET A 17 -11.90 -1.12 12.48
C MET A 17 -12.93 -0.50 11.56
N GLU A 18 -12.46 0.41 10.70
CA GLU A 18 -13.33 1.20 9.84
C GLU A 18 -12.78 1.21 8.41
N LEU A 19 -13.67 1.35 7.44
CA LEU A 19 -13.31 1.64 6.04
C LEU A 19 -14.43 2.39 5.33
N MET A 20 -14.07 3.05 4.23
CA MET A 20 -15.02 3.61 3.28
C MET A 20 -14.89 2.96 1.92
N ILE A 21 -16.03 2.76 1.25
CA ILE A 21 -16.07 2.26 -0.13
C ILE A 21 -16.62 3.39 -1.01
N PHE A 22 -15.95 3.62 -2.15
CA PHE A 22 -16.39 4.57 -3.17
C PHE A 22 -16.55 3.84 -4.50
N GLY A 23 -17.71 4.00 -5.14
CA GLY A 23 -18.05 3.31 -6.37
C GLY A 23 -18.91 2.07 -6.16
N HIS A 24 -19.41 1.51 -7.26
CA HIS A 24 -20.39 0.42 -7.26
C HIS A 24 -19.94 -0.82 -8.05
N ALA A 25 -18.90 -0.69 -8.85
CA ALA A 25 -18.37 -1.74 -9.73
C ALA A 25 -16.92 -1.44 -10.15
N GLY A 26 -16.34 -2.33 -10.94
CA GLY A 26 -14.99 -2.21 -11.50
C GLY A 26 -13.95 -3.00 -10.71
N ALA A 27 -12.67 -2.67 -10.90
CA ALA A 27 -11.60 -3.34 -10.20
C ALA A 27 -11.56 -2.91 -8.72
N PRO A 28 -11.64 -3.83 -7.76
CA PRO A 28 -11.41 -3.52 -6.35
C PRO A 28 -10.04 -2.87 -6.18
N THR A 29 -10.02 -1.65 -5.65
CA THR A 29 -8.81 -0.86 -5.45
C THR A 29 -8.64 -0.56 -3.98
N ILE A 30 -7.69 -1.21 -3.33
CA ILE A 30 -7.41 -1.03 -1.91
C ILE A 30 -6.48 0.17 -1.74
N VAL A 31 -6.92 1.14 -0.96
CA VAL A 31 -6.21 2.40 -0.69
C VAL A 31 -5.67 2.38 0.74
N PHE A 32 -4.36 2.45 0.88
CA PHE A 32 -3.68 2.53 2.18
C PHE A 32 -3.39 3.98 2.54
N PRO A 33 -3.73 4.41 3.77
CA PRO A 33 -3.53 5.79 4.22
C PRO A 33 -2.06 6.11 4.48
N THR A 34 -1.71 7.41 4.47
CA THR A 34 -0.36 7.87 4.78
C THR A 34 -0.04 7.76 6.29
N SER A 35 1.08 8.34 6.72
CA SER A 35 1.52 8.36 8.12
C SER A 35 0.45 8.96 9.03
N TYR A 36 0.10 8.27 10.14
CA TYR A 36 -0.91 8.68 11.13
C TYR A 36 -2.32 8.90 10.59
N ALA A 37 -2.54 8.68 9.30
CA ALA A 37 -3.83 8.94 8.66
C ALA A 37 -4.82 7.78 8.83
N ARG A 38 -6.08 8.08 8.51
CA ARG A 38 -7.21 7.19 8.61
C ARG A 38 -7.83 6.93 7.23
N PHE A 39 -8.75 6.01 7.18
CA PHE A 39 -9.50 5.56 5.99
C PHE A 39 -10.17 6.67 5.16
N TYR A 40 -10.43 7.84 5.72
CA TYR A 40 -11.10 8.96 5.04
C TYR A 40 -10.13 9.96 4.38
N GLU A 41 -8.82 9.81 4.56
CA GLU A 41 -7.80 10.77 4.12
C GLU A 41 -7.87 11.07 2.63
N TRP A 42 -7.97 10.06 1.77
CA TRP A 42 -8.04 10.28 0.32
C TRP A 42 -9.26 11.09 -0.12
N LYS A 43 -10.38 10.98 0.61
CA LYS A 43 -11.55 11.82 0.40
C LYS A 43 -11.25 13.28 0.79
N ASP A 44 -10.67 13.49 1.97
CA ASP A 44 -10.43 14.83 2.50
C ASP A 44 -9.41 15.60 1.64
N PHE A 45 -8.40 14.90 1.08
CA PHE A 45 -7.38 15.47 0.20
C PHE A 45 -7.74 15.40 -1.31
N LYS A 46 -9.02 15.16 -1.64
CA LYS A 46 -9.55 15.23 -3.03
C LYS A 46 -8.98 14.18 -4.00
N MET A 47 -8.37 13.11 -3.51
CA MET A 47 -7.90 12.02 -4.36
C MET A 47 -9.08 11.27 -5.00
N ILE A 48 -10.16 11.05 -4.24
CA ILE A 48 -11.40 10.42 -4.72
C ILE A 48 -12.04 11.27 -5.83
N ASP A 49 -12.18 12.60 -5.58
CA ASP A 49 -12.75 13.53 -6.55
C ASP A 49 -11.93 13.57 -7.85
N THR A 50 -10.61 13.43 -7.74
CA THR A 50 -9.69 13.47 -8.88
C THR A 50 -9.93 12.36 -9.90
N ILE A 51 -10.39 11.18 -9.45
CA ILE A 51 -10.67 10.01 -10.29
C ILE A 51 -12.16 9.63 -10.28
N ALA A 52 -13.03 10.59 -9.94
CA ALA A 52 -14.48 10.37 -9.86
C ALA A 52 -15.07 9.83 -11.16
N ASP A 53 -14.57 10.27 -12.31
CA ASP A 53 -14.95 9.78 -13.62
C ASP A 53 -14.75 8.27 -13.78
N LYS A 54 -13.63 7.73 -13.27
CA LYS A 54 -13.34 6.28 -13.30
C LYS A 54 -14.20 5.50 -12.31
N ILE A 55 -14.49 6.09 -11.15
CA ILE A 55 -15.32 5.48 -10.10
C ILE A 55 -16.80 5.46 -10.54
N ASP A 56 -17.33 6.60 -11.00
CA ASP A 56 -18.71 6.72 -11.45
C ASP A 56 -18.98 5.92 -12.74
N GLY A 57 -17.95 5.81 -13.60
CA GLY A 57 -17.98 4.97 -14.78
C GLY A 57 -17.92 3.47 -14.51
N GLY A 58 -17.76 3.06 -13.25
CA GLY A 58 -17.70 1.65 -12.85
C GLY A 58 -16.43 0.94 -13.28
N TYR A 59 -15.33 1.64 -13.50
CA TYR A 59 -14.01 1.05 -13.77
C TYR A 59 -13.25 0.69 -12.50
N LEU A 60 -13.45 1.48 -11.42
CA LEU A 60 -12.80 1.30 -10.14
C LEU A 60 -13.83 1.32 -9.00
N GLN A 61 -13.64 0.44 -8.03
CA GLN A 61 -14.31 0.50 -6.74
C GLN A 61 -13.26 0.60 -5.64
N LEU A 62 -13.18 1.74 -4.97
CA LEU A 62 -12.14 2.01 -3.98
C LEU A 62 -12.56 1.53 -2.60
N TYR A 63 -11.66 0.84 -1.91
CA TYR A 63 -11.76 0.41 -0.52
C TYR A 63 -10.68 1.13 0.28
N CYS A 64 -11.03 2.27 0.87
CA CYS A 64 -10.13 3.06 1.70
C CYS A 64 -10.10 2.45 3.10
N VAL A 65 -9.04 1.69 3.38
CA VAL A 65 -8.90 0.93 4.64
C VAL A 65 -8.26 1.76 5.75
N ASP A 66 -8.55 1.40 6.98
CA ASP A 66 -7.92 2.03 8.13
C ASP A 66 -6.54 1.44 8.42
N GLY A 67 -5.60 2.30 8.73
CA GLY A 67 -4.30 1.93 9.26
C GLY A 67 -4.27 2.06 10.77
N ILE A 68 -3.46 1.23 11.42
CA ILE A 68 -3.20 1.33 12.87
C ILE A 68 -1.74 1.77 13.12
N TRP A 69 -1.28 2.73 12.31
CA TRP A 69 0.14 3.08 12.27
C TRP A 69 0.68 3.62 13.59
N SER A 70 -0.17 4.30 14.39
CA SER A 70 0.14 4.73 15.77
C SER A 70 0.28 3.57 16.76
N GLU A 71 -0.19 2.38 16.43
CA GLU A 71 -0.01 1.16 17.23
C GLU A 71 1.15 0.28 16.72
N THR A 72 1.62 0.56 15.50
CA THR A 72 2.66 -0.21 14.80
C THR A 72 3.91 0.64 14.56
N TRP A 73 4.19 1.00 13.33
CA TRP A 73 5.40 1.68 12.87
C TRP A 73 5.74 2.97 13.64
N TYR A 74 4.74 3.71 14.08
CA TYR A 74 4.87 4.99 14.78
C TYR A 74 4.63 4.89 16.30
N ASN A 75 4.54 3.69 16.85
CA ASN A 75 4.44 3.51 18.31
C ASN A 75 5.82 3.45 18.95
N TYR A 76 6.47 4.59 19.05
CA TYR A 76 7.81 4.67 19.65
C TYR A 76 7.83 4.42 21.18
N GLY A 77 6.66 4.23 21.80
CA GLY A 77 6.53 3.90 23.23
C GLY A 77 6.68 2.40 23.55
N ILE A 78 6.77 1.53 22.53
CA ILE A 78 6.93 0.08 22.72
C ILE A 78 8.11 -0.45 21.92
N HIS A 79 8.59 -1.62 22.32
CA HIS A 79 9.73 -2.27 21.68
C HIS A 79 9.48 -2.50 20.17
N PRO A 80 10.47 -2.31 19.27
CA PRO A 80 10.31 -2.49 17.82
C PRO A 80 9.74 -3.83 17.39
N ASN A 81 10.14 -4.94 18.03
CA ASN A 81 9.55 -6.25 17.74
C ASN A 81 8.03 -6.26 17.99
N ALA A 82 7.56 -5.70 19.10
CA ALA A 82 6.11 -5.62 19.38
C ALA A 82 5.36 -4.78 18.35
N ARG A 83 6.00 -3.72 17.82
CA ARG A 83 5.46 -2.93 16.70
C ARG A 83 5.29 -3.78 15.44
N MET A 84 6.29 -4.62 15.12
CA MET A 84 6.24 -5.50 13.94
C MET A 84 5.23 -6.65 14.11
N GLN A 85 5.15 -7.25 15.28
CA GLN A 85 4.12 -8.25 15.59
C GLN A 85 2.70 -7.66 15.45
N ARG A 86 2.51 -6.42 15.92
CA ARG A 86 1.24 -5.71 15.76
C ARG A 86 0.94 -5.39 14.29
N HIS A 87 1.96 -5.05 13.49
CA HIS A 87 1.82 -4.87 12.03
C HIS A 87 1.47 -6.20 11.34
N ASN A 88 2.13 -7.30 11.69
CA ASN A 88 1.80 -8.62 11.15
C ASN A 88 0.36 -9.03 11.49
N ALA A 89 -0.15 -8.70 12.69
CA ALA A 89 -1.55 -8.90 13.04
C ALA A 89 -2.49 -8.07 12.17
N TRP A 90 -2.12 -6.82 11.80
CA TRP A 90 -2.88 -6.00 10.88
C TRP A 90 -2.89 -6.60 9.45
N GLU A 91 -1.81 -7.18 8.97
CA GLU A 91 -1.82 -7.90 7.69
C GLU A 91 -2.79 -9.09 7.73
N GLN A 92 -2.84 -9.82 8.85
CA GLN A 92 -3.81 -10.91 9.01
C GLN A 92 -5.26 -10.41 9.06
N TYR A 93 -5.52 -9.22 9.62
CA TYR A 93 -6.82 -8.54 9.51
C TYR A 93 -7.16 -8.23 8.04
N MET A 94 -6.23 -7.70 7.26
CA MET A 94 -6.44 -7.46 5.83
C MET A 94 -6.84 -8.74 5.10
N ILE A 95 -6.09 -9.81 5.29
CA ILE A 95 -6.30 -11.10 4.58
C ILE A 95 -7.61 -11.76 4.99
N HIS A 96 -7.95 -11.77 6.27
CA HIS A 96 -9.04 -12.58 6.79
C HIS A 96 -10.34 -11.83 7.09
N GLU A 97 -10.32 -10.50 7.07
CA GLU A 97 -11.52 -9.69 7.32
C GLU A 97 -11.81 -8.74 6.14
N VAL A 98 -10.82 -7.97 5.67
CA VAL A 98 -11.03 -6.99 4.59
C VAL A 98 -11.20 -7.68 3.24
N TYR A 99 -10.31 -8.60 2.86
CA TYR A 99 -10.42 -9.31 1.57
C TYR A 99 -11.71 -10.12 1.44
N PRO A 100 -12.19 -10.87 2.45
CA PRO A 100 -13.50 -11.50 2.40
C PRO A 100 -14.66 -10.53 2.20
N LEU A 101 -14.64 -9.37 2.86
CA LEU A 101 -15.62 -8.30 2.64
C LEU A 101 -15.59 -7.81 1.19
N ILE A 102 -14.39 -7.56 0.64
CA ILE A 102 -14.22 -7.14 -0.75
C ILE A 102 -14.80 -8.20 -1.70
N ARG A 103 -14.46 -9.47 -1.53
CA ARG A 103 -14.94 -10.57 -2.37
C ARG A 103 -16.45 -10.80 -2.27
N HIS A 104 -17.04 -10.56 -1.10
CA HIS A 104 -18.49 -10.60 -0.93
C HIS A 104 -19.21 -9.47 -1.71
N LYS A 105 -18.60 -8.27 -1.74
CA LYS A 105 -19.19 -7.10 -2.39
C LYS A 105 -18.87 -6.99 -3.88
N ASN A 106 -17.72 -7.51 -4.29
CA ASN A 106 -17.22 -7.36 -5.66
C ASN A 106 -16.54 -8.65 -6.13
N HIS A 107 -17.10 -9.25 -7.16
CA HIS A 107 -16.61 -10.51 -7.73
C HIS A 107 -15.51 -10.32 -8.79
N ASN A 108 -15.12 -9.08 -9.12
CA ASN A 108 -14.01 -8.85 -10.05
C ASN A 108 -12.71 -9.37 -9.42
N PRO A 109 -12.00 -10.32 -10.09
CA PRO A 109 -10.79 -10.92 -9.54
C PRO A 109 -9.57 -9.99 -9.59
N PHE A 110 -9.61 -8.95 -10.43
CA PHE A 110 -8.48 -8.04 -10.64
C PHE A 110 -8.43 -7.00 -9.52
N THR A 111 -7.51 -7.18 -8.58
CA THR A 111 -7.35 -6.29 -7.42
C THR A 111 -6.14 -5.36 -7.59
N ILE A 112 -6.36 -4.07 -7.34
CA ILE A 112 -5.34 -3.03 -7.36
C ILE A 112 -5.02 -2.62 -5.93
N LEU A 113 -3.74 -2.47 -5.59
CA LEU A 113 -3.28 -1.89 -4.34
C LEU A 113 -2.64 -0.54 -4.62
N THR A 114 -2.94 0.45 -3.80
CA THR A 114 -2.39 1.80 -4.01
C THR A 114 -2.23 2.57 -2.70
N GLY A 115 -1.37 3.55 -2.73
CA GLY A 115 -1.14 4.48 -1.64
C GLY A 115 -0.15 5.57 -2.02
N THR A 116 -0.05 6.57 -1.17
CA THR A 116 0.92 7.67 -1.26
C THR A 116 1.81 7.67 -0.04
N SER A 117 3.07 8.10 -0.14
CA SER A 117 3.98 8.22 1.00
C SER A 117 4.08 6.90 1.79
N PHE A 118 3.80 6.92 3.08
CA PHE A 118 3.78 5.71 3.91
C PHE A 118 2.73 4.69 3.43
N GLY A 119 1.59 5.13 2.90
CA GLY A 119 0.61 4.24 2.28
C GLY A 119 1.17 3.51 1.06
N ALA A 120 2.05 4.13 0.28
CA ALA A 120 2.76 3.48 -0.83
C ALA A 120 3.75 2.42 -0.34
N PHE A 121 4.46 2.69 0.77
CA PHE A 121 5.30 1.68 1.43
C PHE A 121 4.48 0.47 1.85
N ILE A 122 3.36 0.68 2.54
CA ILE A 122 2.47 -0.41 3.01
C ILE A 122 1.87 -1.18 1.84
N ALA A 123 1.36 -0.49 0.79
CA ALA A 123 0.83 -1.13 -0.40
C ALA A 123 1.87 -2.04 -1.08
N THR A 124 3.11 -1.56 -1.18
CA THR A 124 4.22 -2.30 -1.77
C THR A 124 4.63 -3.49 -0.90
N LEU A 125 4.81 -3.27 0.40
CA LEU A 125 5.15 -4.32 1.35
C LEU A 125 4.12 -5.45 1.32
N PHE A 126 2.84 -5.10 1.41
CA PHE A 126 1.74 -6.06 1.36
C PHE A 126 1.69 -6.81 0.02
N THR A 127 1.90 -6.12 -1.11
CA THR A 127 1.94 -6.74 -2.44
C THR A 127 3.05 -7.78 -2.55
N LEU A 128 4.25 -7.46 -2.07
CA LEU A 128 5.41 -8.35 -2.18
C LEU A 128 5.36 -9.54 -1.20
N LYS A 129 4.75 -9.36 -0.03
CA LYS A 129 4.55 -10.45 0.95
C LYS A 129 3.37 -11.34 0.61
N HIS A 130 2.31 -10.78 0.03
CA HIS A 130 1.04 -11.46 -0.24
C HIS A 130 0.63 -11.33 -1.72
N PRO A 131 1.47 -11.78 -2.67
CA PRO A 131 1.30 -11.47 -4.09
C PRO A 131 0.03 -12.06 -4.71
N TRP A 132 -0.57 -13.08 -4.09
CA TRP A 132 -1.85 -13.65 -4.55
C TRP A 132 -3.06 -12.72 -4.34
N HIS A 133 -2.87 -11.65 -3.58
CA HIS A 133 -3.90 -10.66 -3.27
C HIS A 133 -3.87 -9.41 -4.17
N ALA A 134 -2.92 -9.33 -5.11
CA ALA A 134 -2.74 -8.17 -5.99
C ALA A 134 -2.56 -8.57 -7.46
N ASN A 135 -3.08 -7.75 -8.37
CA ASN A 135 -2.83 -7.84 -9.80
C ASN A 135 -2.12 -6.58 -10.32
N LYS A 136 -2.30 -5.46 -9.64
CA LYS A 136 -1.62 -4.20 -9.93
C LYS A 136 -1.26 -3.49 -8.63
N LEU A 137 -0.10 -2.85 -8.61
CA LEU A 137 0.37 -1.93 -7.58
C LEU A 137 0.60 -0.55 -8.19
N VAL A 138 0.08 0.49 -7.54
CA VAL A 138 0.40 1.90 -7.85
C VAL A 138 0.90 2.55 -6.56
N ALA A 139 2.21 2.69 -6.43
CA ALA A 139 2.88 3.20 -5.24
C ALA A 139 3.52 4.56 -5.54
N MET A 140 2.98 5.63 -4.96
CA MET A 140 3.42 7.01 -5.21
C MET A 140 4.21 7.55 -4.01
N SER A 141 5.47 7.93 -4.26
CA SER A 141 6.37 8.55 -3.25
C SER A 141 6.61 7.67 -2.01
N GLY A 142 6.76 6.35 -2.19
CA GLY A 142 7.02 5.42 -1.09
C GLY A 142 8.46 5.52 -0.57
N GLY A 143 8.63 5.49 0.76
CA GLY A 143 9.94 5.34 1.39
C GLY A 143 10.13 3.92 1.89
N TYR A 144 11.10 3.18 1.34
CA TYR A 144 11.22 1.73 1.59
C TYR A 144 12.29 1.35 2.62
N SER A 145 12.99 2.32 3.20
CA SER A 145 13.91 2.09 4.32
C SER A 145 13.16 2.03 5.65
N THR A 146 13.30 0.92 6.37
CA THR A 146 12.68 0.74 7.69
C THR A 146 13.57 1.20 8.84
N LYS A 147 14.84 1.54 8.57
CA LYS A 147 15.84 1.85 9.59
C LYS A 147 15.45 3.00 10.52
N GLY A 148 14.83 4.04 9.98
CA GLY A 148 14.41 5.22 10.73
C GLY A 148 13.21 4.97 11.66
N PHE A 149 12.46 3.87 11.45
CA PHE A 149 11.31 3.52 12.29
C PHE A 149 11.67 2.67 13.50
N LEU A 150 12.81 1.94 13.46
CA LEU A 150 13.05 0.81 14.36
C LEU A 150 14.28 1.00 15.26
N ASP A 151 14.81 2.22 15.33
CA ASP A 151 15.91 2.62 16.23
C ASP A 151 17.14 1.67 16.16
N GLY A 152 17.41 1.14 14.96
CA GLY A 152 18.49 0.20 14.71
C GLY A 152 18.23 -1.25 15.16
N TYR A 153 17.06 -1.54 15.71
CA TYR A 153 16.64 -2.90 16.03
C TYR A 153 16.42 -3.74 14.77
N TYR A 154 16.83 -4.99 14.81
CA TYR A 154 16.69 -5.92 13.68
C TYR A 154 16.49 -7.35 14.16
N ASP A 155 15.47 -8.00 13.63
CA ASP A 155 15.14 -9.42 13.80
C ASP A 155 14.42 -9.97 12.58
N ASN A 156 13.92 -11.20 12.65
CA ASN A 156 13.18 -11.82 11.54
C ASN A 156 11.88 -11.06 11.19
N ASP A 157 11.17 -10.53 12.18
CA ASP A 157 9.95 -9.75 11.91
C ASP A 157 10.29 -8.46 11.16
N VAL A 158 11.38 -7.78 11.54
CA VAL A 158 11.89 -6.61 10.82
C VAL A 158 12.33 -6.98 9.40
N TYR A 159 13.09 -8.06 9.25
CA TYR A 159 13.57 -8.53 7.96
C TYR A 159 12.41 -8.74 6.98
N PHE A 160 11.37 -9.48 7.36
CA PHE A 160 10.22 -9.73 6.50
C PHE A 160 9.30 -8.51 6.30
N ASN A 161 9.48 -7.45 7.07
CA ASN A 161 8.80 -6.17 6.88
C ASN A 161 9.68 -5.10 6.19
N SER A 162 10.87 -5.48 5.71
CA SER A 162 11.82 -4.60 5.02
C SER A 162 12.01 -5.06 3.56
N PRO A 163 11.28 -4.50 2.59
CA PRO A 163 11.34 -4.96 1.20
C PRO A 163 12.74 -4.85 0.59
N LEU A 164 13.53 -3.87 0.99
CA LEU A 164 14.92 -3.73 0.55
C LEU A 164 15.83 -4.87 1.05
N ASP A 165 15.45 -5.55 2.14
CA ASP A 165 16.22 -6.63 2.72
C ASP A 165 15.77 -8.01 2.21
N PHE A 166 14.45 -8.29 2.18
CA PHE A 166 14.00 -9.63 1.81
C PHE A 166 13.92 -9.87 0.30
N VAL A 167 13.66 -8.84 -0.52
CA VAL A 167 13.54 -9.00 -1.98
C VAL A 167 14.80 -9.60 -2.60
N PRO A 168 16.03 -9.16 -2.27
CA PRO A 168 17.24 -9.78 -2.83
C PRO A 168 17.37 -11.27 -2.50
N ASN A 169 16.82 -11.69 -1.36
CA ASN A 169 16.91 -13.06 -0.86
C ASN A 169 15.65 -13.90 -1.16
N LEU A 170 14.73 -13.38 -1.95
CA LEU A 170 13.55 -14.13 -2.36
C LEU A 170 13.94 -15.16 -3.44
N HIS A 171 13.82 -16.45 -3.12
CA HIS A 171 14.18 -17.55 -4.01
C HIS A 171 13.01 -18.51 -4.31
N ASP A 172 11.89 -18.39 -3.59
CA ASP A 172 10.72 -19.22 -3.85
C ASP A 172 10.17 -18.95 -5.26
N HIS A 173 10.21 -19.99 -6.09
CA HIS A 173 9.84 -19.89 -7.51
C HIS A 173 8.38 -19.44 -7.67
N ASN A 174 7.47 -20.05 -6.91
CA ASN A 174 6.04 -19.76 -7.04
C ASN A 174 5.71 -18.31 -6.66
N THR A 175 6.30 -17.82 -5.57
CA THR A 175 6.17 -16.43 -5.13
C THR A 175 6.74 -15.47 -6.16
N LEU A 176 7.93 -15.74 -6.72
CA LEU A 176 8.53 -14.90 -7.75
C LEU A 176 7.68 -14.86 -9.03
N GLU A 177 7.19 -16.01 -9.52
CA GLU A 177 6.31 -16.04 -10.69
C GLU A 177 5.02 -15.25 -10.43
N ARG A 178 4.47 -15.35 -9.22
CA ARG A 178 3.28 -14.58 -8.88
C ARG A 178 3.56 -13.07 -8.82
N ILE A 179 4.70 -12.64 -8.28
CA ILE A 179 5.11 -11.22 -8.27
C ILE A 179 5.36 -10.73 -9.71
N ARG A 180 5.98 -11.54 -10.58
CA ARG A 180 6.22 -11.22 -12.01
C ARG A 180 4.93 -10.98 -12.79
N ALA A 181 3.83 -11.61 -12.37
CA ALA A 181 2.52 -11.43 -12.98
C ALA A 181 1.78 -10.14 -12.52
N ILE A 182 2.33 -9.38 -11.58
CA ILE A 182 1.72 -8.14 -11.07
C ILE A 182 2.24 -6.95 -11.88
N ASP A 183 1.33 -6.07 -12.31
CA ASP A 183 1.69 -4.78 -12.90
C ASP A 183 2.18 -3.81 -11.81
N LEU A 184 3.49 -3.70 -11.63
CA LEU A 184 4.12 -2.90 -10.59
C LEU A 184 4.47 -1.50 -11.10
N LYS A 185 3.84 -0.46 -10.52
CA LYS A 185 4.12 0.96 -10.77
C LYS A 185 4.71 1.58 -9.51
N LEU A 186 5.99 1.93 -9.57
CA LEU A 186 6.72 2.65 -8.52
C LEU A 186 6.96 4.09 -9.01
N ILE A 187 6.34 5.04 -8.37
CA ILE A 187 6.37 6.44 -8.81
C ILE A 187 7.04 7.30 -7.74
N THR A 188 8.00 8.10 -8.16
CA THR A 188 8.66 9.12 -7.33
C THR A 188 8.87 10.40 -8.14
N SER A 189 9.59 11.37 -7.61
CA SER A 189 9.85 12.62 -8.30
C SER A 189 11.22 13.20 -7.98
N THR A 190 11.66 14.19 -8.78
CA THR A 190 12.94 14.87 -8.58
C THR A 190 12.98 15.68 -7.29
N TRP A 191 11.83 16.21 -6.82
CA TRP A 191 11.69 17.01 -5.59
C TRP A 191 10.96 16.26 -4.48
N ASP A 192 10.93 14.93 -4.57
CA ASP A 192 10.43 14.07 -3.51
C ASP A 192 11.36 14.13 -2.28
N ILE A 193 10.89 13.66 -1.14
CA ILE A 193 11.75 13.43 0.02
C ILE A 193 12.92 12.54 -0.42
N PRO A 194 14.18 12.94 -0.17
CA PRO A 194 15.36 12.22 -0.70
C PRO A 194 15.31 10.71 -0.43
N THR A 195 14.97 10.30 0.81
CA THR A 195 14.85 8.89 1.17
C THR A 195 13.76 8.18 0.37
N CYS A 196 12.63 8.83 0.07
CA CYS A 196 11.57 8.23 -0.74
C CYS A 196 12.06 7.99 -2.17
N ARG A 197 12.70 8.99 -2.78
CA ARG A 197 13.24 8.86 -4.14
C ARG A 197 14.34 7.79 -4.22
N GLU A 198 15.33 7.86 -3.35
CA GLU A 198 16.48 6.96 -3.37
C GLU A 198 16.06 5.51 -3.14
N THR A 199 15.21 5.26 -2.17
CA THR A 199 14.76 3.89 -1.85
C THR A 199 13.75 3.35 -2.86
N THR A 200 12.98 4.20 -3.55
CA THR A 200 12.15 3.78 -4.70
C THR A 200 13.02 3.27 -5.83
N LEU A 201 14.07 4.01 -6.20
CA LEU A 201 15.03 3.60 -7.24
C LEU A 201 15.79 2.32 -6.84
N GLU A 202 16.19 2.22 -5.58
CA GLU A 202 16.84 1.02 -5.05
C GLU A 202 15.93 -0.20 -5.12
N LEU A 203 14.68 -0.10 -4.66
CA LEU A 203 13.72 -1.20 -4.72
C LEU A 203 13.45 -1.63 -6.16
N SER A 204 13.25 -0.68 -7.06
CA SER A 204 13.07 -0.96 -8.49
C SER A 204 14.23 -1.80 -9.04
N ARG A 205 15.47 -1.40 -8.78
CA ARG A 205 16.65 -2.16 -9.21
C ARG A 205 16.68 -3.57 -8.62
N LYS A 206 16.43 -3.71 -7.30
CA LYS A 206 16.40 -5.02 -6.64
C LYS A 206 15.33 -5.96 -7.21
N LEU A 207 14.18 -5.42 -7.60
CA LEU A 207 13.14 -6.18 -8.30
C LEU A 207 13.62 -6.62 -9.71
N TRP A 208 14.25 -5.73 -10.47
CA TRP A 208 14.85 -6.07 -11.76
C TRP A 208 15.92 -7.17 -11.62
N ASP A 209 16.78 -7.11 -10.61
CA ASP A 209 17.80 -8.14 -10.33
C ASP A 209 17.18 -9.52 -10.03
N LYS A 210 15.92 -9.55 -9.60
CA LYS A 210 15.12 -10.78 -9.41
C LYS A 210 14.30 -11.17 -10.64
N GLY A 211 14.47 -10.47 -11.77
CA GLY A 211 13.68 -10.68 -12.98
C GLY A 211 12.20 -10.28 -12.81
N VAL A 212 11.91 -9.40 -11.88
CA VAL A 212 10.58 -8.81 -11.68
C VAL A 212 10.52 -7.48 -12.40
N TRP A 213 9.81 -7.46 -13.53
CA TRP A 213 9.61 -6.22 -14.28
C TRP A 213 8.75 -5.25 -13.47
N ASN A 214 9.15 -3.99 -13.46
CA ASN A 214 8.39 -2.91 -12.85
C ASN A 214 8.61 -1.61 -13.63
N GLN A 215 7.58 -0.77 -13.69
CA GLN A 215 7.70 0.59 -14.19
C GLN A 215 8.07 1.49 -13.02
N CYS A 216 9.26 2.11 -13.11
CA CYS A 216 9.72 3.07 -12.13
C CYS A 216 9.81 4.45 -12.78
N ASP A 217 8.86 5.33 -12.47
CA ASP A 217 8.76 6.65 -13.06
C ASP A 217 9.23 7.73 -12.09
N VAL A 218 10.11 8.60 -12.57
CA VAL A 218 10.58 9.78 -11.84
C VAL A 218 9.97 11.02 -12.49
N TRP A 219 8.99 11.61 -11.83
CA TRP A 219 8.35 12.83 -12.31
C TRP A 219 9.25 14.05 -12.09
N ASN A 220 9.41 14.86 -13.13
CA ASN A 220 10.07 16.15 -12.99
C ASN A 220 9.13 17.15 -12.33
N ASP A 221 9.68 18.04 -11.50
CA ASP A 221 8.98 19.17 -10.89
C ASP A 221 7.74 18.79 -10.03
N ALA A 222 7.70 17.56 -9.53
CA ALA A 222 6.70 17.12 -8.58
C ALA A 222 7.29 17.01 -7.17
N GLN A 223 6.49 17.35 -6.18
CA GLN A 223 6.86 17.34 -4.76
C GLN A 223 6.20 16.16 -4.03
N HIS A 224 6.61 15.96 -2.77
CA HIS A 224 5.99 14.99 -1.86
C HIS A 224 4.70 15.56 -1.27
N ASP A 225 3.68 15.79 -2.12
CA ASP A 225 2.45 16.45 -1.69
C ASP A 225 1.24 16.07 -2.55
N TRP A 226 0.05 16.30 -1.98
CA TRP A 226 -1.25 15.94 -2.54
C TRP A 226 -1.54 16.51 -3.94
N PRO A 227 -1.19 17.76 -4.29
CA PRO A 227 -1.39 18.28 -5.63
C PRO A 227 -0.75 17.41 -6.71
N ASP A 228 0.47 16.93 -6.45
CA ASP A 228 1.22 16.12 -7.39
C ASP A 228 0.73 14.66 -7.39
N TRP A 229 0.40 14.10 -6.24
CA TRP A 229 -0.22 12.78 -6.17
C TRP A 229 -1.58 12.73 -6.88
N ARG A 230 -2.36 13.82 -6.86
CA ARG A 230 -3.59 13.93 -7.68
C ARG A 230 -3.28 13.89 -9.18
N ARG A 231 -2.20 14.49 -9.64
CA ARG A 231 -1.76 14.38 -11.05
C ARG A 231 -1.33 12.95 -11.38
N MET A 232 -0.52 12.34 -10.53
CA MET A 232 -0.01 10.98 -10.69
C MET A 232 -1.14 9.95 -10.76
N ILE A 233 -2.09 9.99 -9.83
CA ILE A 233 -3.14 8.98 -9.75
C ILE A 233 -3.99 8.90 -11.02
N ARG A 234 -4.22 10.01 -11.72
CA ARG A 234 -4.94 10.04 -13.00
C ARG A 234 -4.22 9.29 -14.11
N VAL A 235 -2.91 9.21 -14.04
CA VAL A 235 -2.08 8.55 -15.07
C VAL A 235 -2.03 7.04 -14.83
N TYR A 236 -1.96 6.61 -13.57
CA TYR A 236 -1.65 5.22 -13.24
C TYR A 236 -2.86 4.38 -12.81
N LEU A 237 -3.93 4.97 -12.35
CA LEU A 237 -5.24 4.35 -12.11
C LEU A 237 -6.24 4.78 -13.17
#